data_d55798b31e0750d987c9c800a2674391
#
_entry.id   d55798b31e0750d987c9c800a2674391
#
_cell.length_a   1.000
_cell.length_b   1.000
_cell.length_c   1.000
_cell.angle_alpha   90.00
_cell.angle_beta   90.00
_cell.angle_gamma   90.00
#
_symmetry.space_group_name_H-M   'P 1'
#
loop_
_entity.id
_entity.type
_entity.pdbx_description
1 polymer ?
#
loop_
_entity_poly.entity_id
_entity_poly.type
_entity_poly.pdbx_seq_one_letter_code
_entity_poly.pdbx_strand_id
1 'polypeptide(L)'
;MTEVSKEEEINRYRTISGRIPSKYVSQLQKYDISDPNSEKMLEYCVWEDYKKKNSYQNAIVKDSDYYLSVSTPHSFSELKDCIKHFTTDKAYAFHISQMNQHYEKITYSGLSTDDKKACALVLSYYTGHKENSDRSSRNTNVTIRGQNSFLKTEKWSDGDQFLVVLYFLSKALSSLPFYWGYTVRCVQLTEEQTHVYEPGTVVTWLQLASSKIGTEPAPYFSSRNTWFYIYSFSSRKISQFSIYSTEEEALYSPFSHFLVFRKERSGDKYLIYMRQIEIGLYVNNIVWVDDNILNSNWENKKLMEMAYYRNKTLKIIPKISTECAMAFIKSFRPFIRSGTIKYKVMSDMNRTNEYPSNNAGARLVKALQDNGLQSIEVMIFTSSRQKALDELKKLNVIMNNRIKVTTSSNDAINFLITN
;
A
#
# COMPACT_ATOMS: atom_id res chain seq x y z
N MET A 1 19.08 -31.03 -5.99
CA MET A 1 18.09 -29.95 -6.06
C MET A 1 16.76 -30.58 -5.67
N THR A 2 16.22 -30.25 -4.49
CA THR A 2 14.88 -30.68 -4.07
C THR A 2 13.88 -29.96 -4.97
N GLU A 3 13.01 -30.70 -5.65
CA GLU A 3 11.89 -30.14 -6.40
C GLU A 3 11.07 -29.26 -5.45
N VAL A 4 10.99 -27.97 -5.79
CA VAL A 4 10.09 -27.03 -5.13
C VAL A 4 8.68 -27.52 -5.38
N SER A 5 7.85 -27.67 -4.35
CA SER A 5 6.48 -28.14 -4.55
C SER A 5 5.72 -27.14 -5.44
N LYS A 6 4.77 -27.63 -6.25
CA LYS A 6 3.91 -26.75 -7.08
C LYS A 6 3.22 -25.65 -6.26
N GLU A 7 2.89 -25.94 -5.02
CA GLU A 7 2.27 -24.99 -4.09
C GLU A 7 3.26 -23.91 -3.63
N GLU A 8 4.53 -24.24 -3.42
CA GLU A 8 5.58 -23.26 -3.11
C GLU A 8 5.85 -22.35 -4.31
N GLU A 9 5.81 -22.88 -5.54
CA GLU A 9 5.97 -22.08 -6.75
C GLU A 9 4.80 -21.12 -6.99
N ILE A 10 3.56 -21.57 -6.74
CA ILE A 10 2.34 -20.72 -6.80
C ILE A 10 2.43 -19.60 -5.78
N ASN A 11 2.91 -19.87 -4.58
CA ASN A 11 3.01 -18.91 -3.49
C ASN A 11 4.25 -18.00 -3.59
N ARG A 12 5.14 -18.23 -4.53
CA ARG A 12 6.40 -17.51 -4.69
C ARG A 12 6.23 -16.00 -4.91
N TYR A 13 5.14 -15.57 -5.54
CA TYR A 13 4.91 -14.17 -5.90
C TYR A 13 3.74 -13.53 -5.16
N ARG A 14 2.94 -14.34 -4.49
CA ARG A 14 1.71 -13.93 -3.83
C ARG A 14 1.30 -14.93 -2.77
N THR A 15 0.47 -14.49 -1.86
CA THR A 15 -0.10 -15.34 -0.82
C THR A 15 -1.53 -14.91 -0.51
N ILE A 16 -2.32 -15.84 0.01
CA ILE A 16 -3.65 -15.54 0.54
C ILE A 16 -3.49 -15.12 1.99
N SER A 17 -3.91 -13.89 2.32
CA SER A 17 -3.84 -13.32 3.66
C SER A 17 -5.13 -13.45 4.44
N GLY A 18 -6.26 -13.64 3.74
CA GLY A 18 -7.54 -13.80 4.38
C GLY A 18 -8.64 -14.20 3.41
N ARG A 19 -9.80 -14.60 3.98
CA ARG A 19 -10.98 -14.97 3.20
C ARG A 19 -12.26 -14.45 3.82
N ILE A 20 -13.12 -13.89 2.99
CA ILE A 20 -14.52 -13.64 3.34
C ILE A 20 -15.27 -14.96 3.17
N PRO A 21 -16.01 -15.46 4.18
CA PRO A 21 -16.77 -16.69 4.06
C PRO A 21 -17.74 -16.67 2.88
N SER A 22 -17.91 -17.81 2.21
CA SER A 22 -18.68 -17.92 0.96
C SER A 22 -20.09 -17.35 1.04
N LYS A 23 -20.76 -17.46 2.20
CA LYS A 23 -22.10 -16.90 2.44
C LYS A 23 -22.18 -15.37 2.28
N TYR A 24 -21.06 -14.65 2.38
CA TYR A 24 -20.99 -13.20 2.21
C TYR A 24 -20.43 -12.77 0.86
N VAL A 25 -19.88 -13.69 0.05
CA VAL A 25 -19.27 -13.37 -1.24
C VAL A 25 -20.29 -12.76 -2.21
N SER A 26 -21.53 -13.28 -2.24
CA SER A 26 -22.60 -12.72 -3.07
C SER A 26 -22.96 -11.26 -2.70
N GLN A 27 -22.78 -10.88 -1.45
CA GLN A 27 -22.96 -9.51 -1.00
C GLN A 27 -21.77 -8.64 -1.43
N LEU A 28 -20.54 -9.14 -1.30
CA LEU A 28 -19.33 -8.45 -1.80
C LEU A 28 -19.44 -8.15 -3.29
N GLN A 29 -19.89 -9.11 -4.08
CA GLN A 29 -20.00 -9.00 -5.55
C GLN A 29 -21.02 -7.95 -6.03
N LYS A 30 -21.89 -7.43 -5.14
CA LYS A 30 -22.80 -6.33 -5.47
C LYS A 30 -22.13 -4.97 -5.49
N TYR A 31 -20.95 -4.84 -4.88
CA TYR A 31 -20.20 -3.60 -4.89
C TYR A 31 -19.36 -3.47 -6.17
N ASP A 32 -19.23 -2.25 -6.65
CA ASP A 32 -18.15 -1.92 -7.58
C ASP A 32 -16.81 -1.90 -6.82
N ILE A 33 -15.72 -2.25 -7.51
CA ILE A 33 -14.38 -2.26 -6.90
C ILE A 33 -13.92 -0.87 -6.45
N SER A 34 -14.52 0.20 -6.99
CA SER A 34 -14.26 1.58 -6.56
C SER A 34 -15.08 1.99 -5.35
N ASP A 35 -16.16 1.26 -5.00
CA ASP A 35 -17.02 1.62 -3.87
C ASP A 35 -16.32 1.33 -2.53
N PRO A 36 -15.94 2.37 -1.78
CA PRO A 36 -15.26 2.18 -0.50
C PRO A 36 -16.14 1.53 0.57
N ASN A 37 -17.48 1.53 0.40
CA ASN A 37 -18.39 0.82 1.33
C ASN A 37 -18.19 -0.69 1.30
N SER A 38 -17.61 -1.23 0.23
CA SER A 38 -17.25 -2.64 0.14
C SER A 38 -16.34 -3.09 1.29
N GLU A 39 -15.59 -2.17 1.89
CA GLU A 39 -14.69 -2.47 3.01
C GLU A 39 -15.42 -2.90 4.30
N LYS A 40 -16.74 -2.66 4.40
CA LYS A 40 -17.59 -3.23 5.48
C LYS A 40 -17.53 -4.76 5.49
N MET A 41 -17.32 -5.36 4.33
CA MET A 41 -17.20 -6.81 4.19
C MET A 41 -15.98 -7.39 4.91
N LEU A 42 -14.95 -6.56 5.20
CA LEU A 42 -13.78 -6.98 5.97
C LEU A 42 -14.13 -7.41 7.41
N GLU A 43 -15.27 -6.97 7.97
CA GLU A 43 -15.75 -7.44 9.28
C GLU A 43 -15.94 -8.96 9.31
N TYR A 44 -16.28 -9.55 8.19
CA TYR A 44 -16.50 -11.00 8.05
C TYR A 44 -15.22 -11.75 7.64
N CYS A 45 -14.15 -11.04 7.33
CA CYS A 45 -12.91 -11.65 6.85
C CYS A 45 -12.26 -12.50 7.93
N VAL A 46 -11.93 -13.74 7.58
CA VAL A 46 -11.10 -14.62 8.39
C VAL A 46 -9.68 -14.51 7.88
N TRP A 47 -8.81 -13.95 8.71
CA TRP A 47 -7.41 -13.73 8.38
C TRP A 47 -6.63 -15.02 8.60
N GLU A 48 -6.25 -15.71 7.52
CA GLU A 48 -5.68 -17.06 7.58
C GLU A 48 -4.27 -17.08 8.18
N ASP A 49 -3.47 -16.08 7.87
CA ASP A 49 -2.07 -16.00 8.29
C ASP A 49 -1.90 -15.77 9.79
N TYR A 50 -2.91 -15.23 10.46
CA TYR A 50 -2.89 -15.04 11.90
C TYR A 50 -3.10 -16.31 12.71
N LYS A 51 -3.62 -17.37 12.10
CA LYS A 51 -3.82 -18.67 12.75
C LYS A 51 -2.57 -19.55 12.68
N LYS A 52 -1.74 -19.38 11.65
CA LYS A 52 -0.45 -20.07 11.52
C LYS A 52 0.60 -19.28 12.30
N LYS A 53 0.66 -19.51 13.61
CA LYS A 53 1.55 -18.81 14.56
C LYS A 53 2.95 -18.54 13.99
N ASN A 54 3.34 -17.30 14.07
CA ASN A 54 4.71 -16.77 14.22
C ASN A 54 5.68 -16.74 13.03
N SER A 55 5.56 -17.54 11.98
CA SER A 55 6.57 -17.52 10.91
C SER A 55 6.29 -16.48 9.84
N TYR A 56 5.06 -16.39 9.38
CA TYR A 56 4.67 -15.55 8.25
C TYR A 56 4.55 -14.07 8.63
N GLN A 57 3.88 -13.79 9.74
CA GLN A 57 3.68 -12.41 10.24
C GLN A 57 5.00 -11.74 10.60
N ASN A 58 5.90 -12.48 11.28
CA ASN A 58 7.23 -11.98 11.60
C ASN A 58 8.10 -11.76 10.37
N ALA A 59 7.90 -12.53 9.30
CA ALA A 59 8.64 -12.36 8.09
C ALA A 59 8.12 -11.18 7.26
N ILE A 60 6.78 -11.01 7.08
CA ILE A 60 6.23 -9.84 6.38
C ILE A 60 6.62 -8.55 7.11
N VAL A 61 6.48 -8.50 8.43
CA VAL A 61 6.85 -7.32 9.23
C VAL A 61 8.35 -7.08 9.18
N LYS A 62 9.18 -8.11 9.35
CA LYS A 62 10.64 -7.96 9.28
C LYS A 62 11.11 -7.60 7.88
N ASP A 63 10.55 -8.21 6.83
CA ASP A 63 10.98 -7.96 5.47
C ASP A 63 10.50 -6.58 4.98
N SER A 64 9.31 -6.12 5.37
CA SER A 64 8.88 -4.74 5.10
C SER A 64 9.73 -3.73 5.88
N ASP A 65 10.04 -3.97 7.14
CA ASP A 65 10.94 -3.15 7.93
C ASP A 65 12.35 -3.14 7.34
N TYR A 66 12.84 -4.26 6.83
CA TYR A 66 14.13 -4.35 6.18
C TYR A 66 14.22 -3.48 4.91
N TYR A 67 13.24 -3.55 4.01
CA TYR A 67 13.21 -2.71 2.81
C TYR A 67 13.01 -1.23 3.09
N LEU A 68 12.30 -0.90 4.15
CA LEU A 68 11.97 0.46 4.52
C LEU A 68 12.95 1.06 5.54
N SER A 69 13.62 0.21 6.29
CA SER A 69 14.56 0.54 7.35
C SER A 69 16.01 0.16 7.02
N VAL A 70 16.38 0.02 5.74
CA VAL A 70 17.82 -0.04 5.45
C VAL A 70 18.44 1.17 6.14
N SER A 71 18.89 0.89 7.35
CA SER A 71 19.23 1.88 8.37
C SER A 71 20.52 2.64 8.07
N THR A 72 21.21 2.21 7.02
CA THR A 72 22.42 2.89 6.56
C THR A 72 22.05 3.80 5.39
N PRO A 73 22.10 5.12 5.56
CA PRO A 73 21.89 6.04 4.46
C PRO A 73 22.91 5.77 3.35
N HIS A 74 22.42 5.46 2.16
CA HIS A 74 23.26 5.33 0.98
C HIS A 74 23.41 6.67 0.29
N SER A 75 24.59 6.89 -0.28
CA SER A 75 24.92 8.11 -1.04
C SER A 75 24.41 8.03 -2.48
N PHE A 76 24.18 9.18 -3.09
CA PHE A 76 23.85 9.25 -4.51
C PHE A 76 24.98 8.70 -5.40
N SER A 77 26.25 8.79 -4.95
CA SER A 77 27.38 8.20 -5.66
C SER A 77 27.27 6.67 -5.70
N GLU A 78 26.99 6.03 -4.55
CA GLU A 78 26.80 4.58 -4.49
C GLU A 78 25.68 4.10 -5.43
N LEU A 79 24.56 4.84 -5.50
CA LEU A 79 23.49 4.51 -6.45
C LEU A 79 23.97 4.57 -7.90
N LYS A 80 24.73 5.62 -8.27
CA LYS A 80 25.27 5.75 -9.63
C LYS A 80 26.21 4.60 -9.97
N ASP A 81 27.09 4.23 -9.04
CA ASP A 81 28.03 3.14 -9.22
C ASP A 81 27.31 1.79 -9.38
N CYS A 82 26.28 1.54 -8.55
CA CYS A 82 25.44 0.36 -8.68
C CYS A 82 24.73 0.30 -10.03
N ILE A 83 24.06 1.37 -10.46
CA ILE A 83 23.34 1.37 -11.74
C ILE A 83 24.31 1.22 -12.91
N LYS A 84 25.48 1.85 -12.84
CA LYS A 84 26.53 1.70 -13.86
C LYS A 84 27.03 0.26 -13.94
N HIS A 85 27.18 -0.43 -12.82
CA HIS A 85 27.58 -1.84 -12.79
C HIS A 85 26.55 -2.77 -13.45
N PHE A 86 25.24 -2.46 -13.30
CA PHE A 86 24.16 -3.33 -13.82
C PHE A 86 23.67 -2.96 -15.22
N THR A 87 24.22 -1.92 -15.84
CA THR A 87 23.80 -1.42 -17.15
C THR A 87 24.95 -1.33 -18.13
N THR A 88 24.65 -1.28 -19.43
CA THR A 88 25.63 -0.87 -20.43
C THR A 88 25.89 0.63 -20.31
N ASP A 89 27.06 1.10 -20.79
CA ASP A 89 27.40 2.53 -20.79
C ASP A 89 26.33 3.37 -21.49
N LYS A 90 25.74 2.86 -22.58
CA LYS A 90 24.67 3.52 -23.32
C LYS A 90 23.38 3.62 -22.51
N ALA A 91 22.98 2.54 -21.84
CA ALA A 91 21.80 2.54 -20.96
C ALA A 91 22.04 3.43 -19.74
N TYR A 92 23.23 3.41 -19.15
CA TYR A 92 23.59 4.29 -18.06
C TYR A 92 23.50 5.77 -18.46
N ALA A 93 24.10 6.16 -19.60
CA ALA A 93 24.04 7.52 -20.12
C ALA A 93 22.59 7.97 -20.35
N PHE A 94 21.73 7.06 -20.85
CA PHE A 94 20.30 7.31 -20.99
C PHE A 94 19.64 7.59 -19.63
N HIS A 95 19.85 6.75 -18.61
CA HIS A 95 19.26 6.95 -17.28
C HIS A 95 19.72 8.26 -16.63
N ILE A 96 20.99 8.64 -16.80
CA ILE A 96 21.51 9.94 -16.35
C ILE A 96 20.80 11.10 -17.08
N SER A 97 20.58 10.98 -18.38
CA SER A 97 19.83 11.98 -19.15
C SER A 97 18.39 12.13 -18.64
N GLN A 98 17.69 10.99 -18.44
CA GLN A 98 16.31 10.98 -17.90
C GLN A 98 16.26 11.60 -16.49
N MET A 99 17.22 11.28 -15.64
CA MET A 99 17.36 11.88 -14.33
C MET A 99 17.42 13.40 -14.41
N ASN A 100 18.33 13.93 -15.24
CA ASN A 100 18.55 15.39 -15.38
C ASN A 100 17.31 16.11 -15.94
N GLN A 101 16.53 15.44 -16.80
CA GLN A 101 15.31 16.01 -17.38
C GLN A 101 14.12 16.00 -16.41
N HIS A 102 14.10 15.06 -15.45
CA HIS A 102 12.87 14.75 -14.72
C HIS A 102 12.96 14.83 -13.19
N TYR A 103 14.13 15.11 -12.59
CA TYR A 103 14.25 15.13 -11.13
C TYR A 103 13.37 16.22 -10.46
N GLU A 104 13.08 17.33 -11.15
CA GLU A 104 12.21 18.39 -10.63
C GLU A 104 10.73 17.97 -10.55
N LYS A 105 10.34 16.91 -11.29
CA LYS A 105 9.00 16.33 -11.17
C LYS A 105 8.76 15.64 -9.82
N ILE A 106 9.81 15.43 -9.03
CA ILE A 106 9.69 15.00 -7.65
C ILE A 106 9.43 16.25 -6.80
N THR A 107 8.16 16.48 -6.52
CA THR A 107 7.67 17.73 -5.91
C THR A 107 7.77 17.77 -4.39
N TYR A 108 8.17 16.68 -3.73
CA TYR A 108 8.29 16.68 -2.28
C TYR A 108 9.36 17.65 -1.80
N SER A 109 8.94 18.66 -1.03
CA SER A 109 9.80 19.79 -0.62
C SER A 109 10.89 19.45 0.41
N GLY A 110 10.77 18.29 1.08
CA GLY A 110 11.73 17.83 2.08
C GLY A 110 12.96 17.11 1.51
N LEU A 111 13.08 17.01 0.18
CA LEU A 111 14.21 16.37 -0.49
C LEU A 111 15.25 17.40 -0.95
N SER A 112 16.52 17.07 -0.74
CA SER A 112 17.63 17.78 -1.38
C SER A 112 17.61 17.57 -2.90
N THR A 113 18.33 18.40 -3.65
CA THR A 113 18.47 18.22 -5.10
C THR A 113 19.09 16.87 -5.45
N ASP A 114 20.09 16.42 -4.69
CA ASP A 114 20.73 15.13 -4.91
C ASP A 114 19.76 13.97 -4.61
N ASP A 115 18.94 14.09 -3.58
CA ASP A 115 17.90 13.08 -3.31
C ASP A 115 16.88 13.01 -4.43
N LYS A 116 16.43 14.14 -4.97
CA LYS A 116 15.51 14.18 -6.12
C LYS A 116 16.14 13.54 -7.35
N LYS A 117 17.41 13.82 -7.62
CA LYS A 117 18.16 13.19 -8.71
C LYS A 117 18.28 11.68 -8.48
N ALA A 118 18.63 11.25 -7.28
CA ALA A 118 18.70 9.82 -6.95
C ALA A 118 17.36 9.11 -7.15
N CYS A 119 16.25 9.72 -6.69
CA CYS A 119 14.91 9.18 -6.91
C CYS A 119 14.55 9.10 -8.40
N ALA A 120 14.82 10.13 -9.18
CA ALA A 120 14.55 10.11 -10.62
C ALA A 120 15.42 9.07 -11.37
N LEU A 121 16.70 8.94 -10.97
CA LEU A 121 17.60 7.95 -11.55
C LEU A 121 17.12 6.51 -11.30
N VAL A 122 16.77 6.18 -10.07
CA VAL A 122 16.33 4.83 -9.71
C VAL A 122 15.00 4.47 -10.36
N LEU A 123 14.07 5.43 -10.49
CA LEU A 123 12.79 5.22 -11.21
C LEU A 123 13.02 4.97 -12.69
N SER A 124 13.89 5.77 -13.33
CA SER A 124 14.27 5.52 -14.73
C SER A 124 14.95 4.16 -14.90
N TYR A 125 15.83 3.77 -13.99
CA TYR A 125 16.48 2.45 -14.00
C TYR A 125 15.43 1.32 -13.86
N TYR A 126 14.48 1.45 -12.94
CA TYR A 126 13.44 0.43 -12.72
C TYR A 126 12.57 0.23 -13.97
N THR A 127 12.19 1.30 -14.65
CA THR A 127 11.38 1.22 -15.88
C THR A 127 12.14 0.65 -17.07
N GLY A 128 13.45 0.59 -16.99
CA GLY A 128 14.32 -0.07 -17.95
C GLY A 128 14.73 0.79 -19.14
N HIS A 129 15.49 0.19 -20.04
CA HIS A 129 15.93 0.72 -21.31
C HIS A 129 15.79 -0.36 -22.38
N LYS A 130 15.69 0.01 -23.67
CA LYS A 130 15.52 -0.94 -24.78
C LYS A 130 16.54 -2.09 -24.78
N GLU A 131 17.77 -1.85 -24.31
CA GLU A 131 18.81 -2.86 -24.20
C GLU A 131 18.76 -3.68 -22.90
N ASN A 132 18.08 -3.18 -21.85
CA ASN A 132 18.05 -3.77 -20.51
C ASN A 132 16.63 -3.82 -19.92
N SER A 133 15.57 -3.61 -20.72
CA SER A 133 14.19 -3.41 -20.23
C SER A 133 13.71 -4.49 -19.28
N ASP A 134 14.05 -5.75 -19.56
CA ASP A 134 13.56 -6.87 -18.75
C ASP A 134 14.48 -7.21 -17.57
N ARG A 135 15.71 -6.70 -17.56
CA ARG A 135 16.70 -7.04 -16.53
C ARG A 135 16.56 -6.20 -15.26
N SER A 136 16.33 -4.87 -15.38
CA SER A 136 16.30 -3.98 -14.22
C SER A 136 15.11 -4.27 -13.29
N SER A 137 13.90 -4.30 -13.81
CA SER A 137 12.72 -4.64 -13.02
C SER A 137 12.73 -6.09 -12.55
N ARG A 138 13.18 -7.02 -13.41
CA ARG A 138 13.34 -8.44 -13.06
C ARG A 138 14.34 -8.60 -11.92
N ASN A 139 15.53 -8.03 -12.03
CA ASN A 139 16.56 -8.13 -10.99
C ASN A 139 16.11 -7.50 -9.68
N THR A 140 15.47 -6.32 -9.73
CA THR A 140 14.89 -5.68 -8.54
C THR A 140 13.87 -6.60 -7.86
N ASN A 141 12.94 -7.18 -8.61
CA ASN A 141 11.92 -8.08 -8.07
C ASN A 141 12.51 -9.40 -7.57
N VAL A 142 13.54 -9.93 -8.23
CA VAL A 142 14.27 -11.12 -7.77
C VAL A 142 14.97 -10.82 -6.45
N THR A 143 15.62 -9.66 -6.30
CA THR A 143 16.25 -9.26 -5.02
C THR A 143 15.22 -9.13 -3.90
N ILE A 144 14.08 -8.50 -4.15
CA ILE A 144 12.96 -8.42 -3.19
C ILE A 144 12.56 -9.83 -2.73
N ARG A 145 12.45 -10.79 -3.65
CA ARG A 145 12.11 -12.19 -3.32
C ARG A 145 13.20 -12.91 -2.54
N GLY A 146 14.46 -12.69 -2.93
CA GLY A 146 15.61 -13.33 -2.27
C GLY A 146 15.81 -12.87 -0.82
N GLN A 147 15.37 -11.66 -0.49
CA GLN A 147 15.40 -11.13 0.86
C GLN A 147 14.23 -11.63 1.74
N ASN A 148 13.17 -12.14 1.13
CA ASN A 148 12.09 -12.79 1.87
C ASN A 148 12.55 -14.13 2.41
N SER A 149 12.47 -14.32 3.72
CA SER A 149 12.91 -15.56 4.41
C SER A 149 12.21 -16.83 3.93
N PHE A 150 11.09 -16.70 3.23
CA PHE A 150 10.34 -17.78 2.59
C PHE A 150 10.98 -18.30 1.30
N LEU A 151 11.87 -17.52 0.68
CA LEU A 151 12.38 -17.77 -0.66
C LEU A 151 13.88 -18.01 -0.68
N LYS A 152 14.43 -18.56 0.41
CA LYS A 152 15.87 -18.83 0.64
C LYS A 152 16.59 -19.70 -0.42
N THR A 153 15.97 -19.98 -1.54
CA THR A 153 16.49 -20.93 -2.54
C THR A 153 17.42 -20.31 -3.59
N GLU A 154 17.51 -18.98 -3.69
CA GLU A 154 18.41 -18.35 -4.66
C GLU A 154 19.61 -17.71 -3.93
N LYS A 155 20.82 -18.25 -4.19
CA LYS A 155 22.09 -17.65 -3.75
C LYS A 155 22.38 -16.41 -4.60
N TRP A 156 22.61 -15.29 -3.95
CA TRP A 156 22.99 -14.02 -4.59
C TRP A 156 24.46 -13.75 -4.39
N SER A 157 25.17 -13.48 -5.48
CA SER A 157 26.55 -12.97 -5.45
C SER A 157 26.61 -11.43 -5.37
N ASP A 158 25.52 -10.74 -5.75
CA ASP A 158 25.48 -9.26 -5.87
C ASP A 158 24.48 -8.62 -4.89
N GLY A 159 24.09 -9.31 -3.82
CA GLY A 159 22.97 -8.96 -2.94
C GLY A 159 23.06 -7.56 -2.33
N ASP A 160 24.23 -7.13 -1.90
CA ASP A 160 24.41 -5.86 -1.19
C ASP A 160 24.23 -4.65 -2.11
N GLN A 161 24.61 -4.74 -3.37
CA GLN A 161 24.48 -3.63 -4.33
C GLN A 161 23.02 -3.36 -4.71
N PHE A 162 22.20 -4.41 -4.82
CA PHE A 162 20.76 -4.21 -5.05
C PHE A 162 20.01 -3.60 -3.87
N LEU A 163 20.54 -3.69 -2.65
CA LEU A 163 19.95 -3.02 -1.48
C LEU A 163 20.02 -1.50 -1.64
N VAL A 164 21.07 -0.98 -2.27
CA VAL A 164 21.17 0.46 -2.60
C VAL A 164 20.04 0.87 -3.54
N VAL A 165 19.78 0.09 -4.58
CA VAL A 165 18.68 0.32 -5.53
C VAL A 165 17.33 0.30 -4.81
N LEU A 166 17.09 -0.70 -3.95
CA LEU A 166 15.85 -0.83 -3.19
C LEU A 166 15.65 0.32 -2.19
N TYR A 167 16.72 0.75 -1.52
CA TYR A 167 16.68 1.92 -0.64
C TYR A 167 16.19 3.16 -1.38
N PHE A 168 16.81 3.49 -2.52
CA PHE A 168 16.41 4.67 -3.28
C PHE A 168 15.05 4.50 -3.96
N LEU A 169 14.68 3.28 -4.38
CA LEU A 169 13.36 3.02 -4.96
C LEU A 169 12.25 3.20 -3.89
N SER A 170 12.46 2.70 -2.68
CA SER A 170 11.54 2.94 -1.55
C SER A 170 11.43 4.43 -1.21
N LYS A 171 12.57 5.14 -1.20
CA LYS A 171 12.62 6.59 -1.00
C LYS A 171 11.88 7.34 -2.11
N ALA A 172 12.08 6.95 -3.36
CA ALA A 172 11.41 7.53 -4.52
C ALA A 172 9.90 7.31 -4.46
N LEU A 173 9.45 6.08 -4.26
CA LEU A 173 8.01 5.77 -4.17
C LEU A 173 7.35 6.52 -3.01
N SER A 174 8.00 6.62 -1.85
CA SER A 174 7.45 7.39 -0.71
C SER A 174 7.36 8.89 -0.97
N SER A 175 8.12 9.42 -1.93
CA SER A 175 8.14 10.85 -2.29
C SER A 175 7.17 11.22 -3.42
N LEU A 176 6.54 10.24 -4.06
CA LEU A 176 5.56 10.45 -5.10
C LEU A 176 4.13 10.47 -4.53
N PRO A 177 3.21 11.23 -5.15
CA PRO A 177 1.80 11.24 -4.76
C PRO A 177 1.16 9.87 -4.92
N PHE A 178 0.19 9.56 -4.06
CA PHE A 178 -0.66 8.39 -4.24
C PHE A 178 -1.52 8.52 -5.50
N TYR A 179 -1.63 7.44 -6.27
CA TYR A 179 -2.60 7.34 -7.34
C TYR A 179 -3.84 6.59 -6.83
N TRP A 180 -4.98 7.26 -6.87
CA TRP A 180 -6.30 6.72 -6.55
C TRP A 180 -7.11 6.59 -7.83
N GLY A 181 -7.52 5.39 -8.15
CA GLY A 181 -8.29 5.13 -9.35
C GLY A 181 -8.01 3.75 -9.97
N TYR A 182 -8.55 3.54 -11.15
CA TYR A 182 -8.44 2.28 -11.86
C TYR A 182 -7.06 2.07 -12.48
N THR A 183 -6.56 0.86 -12.38
CA THR A 183 -5.40 0.38 -13.13
C THR A 183 -5.68 -1.00 -13.70
N VAL A 184 -5.01 -1.35 -14.79
CA VAL A 184 -5.09 -2.68 -15.42
C VAL A 184 -3.70 -3.29 -15.50
N ARG A 185 -3.58 -4.54 -15.05
CA ARG A 185 -2.36 -5.34 -15.17
C ARG A 185 -2.65 -6.63 -15.91
N CYS A 186 -1.93 -6.89 -17.01
CA CYS A 186 -2.06 -8.12 -17.77
C CYS A 186 -0.86 -9.03 -17.51
N VAL A 187 -1.12 -10.30 -17.19
CA VAL A 187 -0.11 -11.31 -16.94
C VAL A 187 -0.49 -12.63 -17.59
N GLN A 188 0.50 -13.48 -17.82
CA GLN A 188 0.28 -14.85 -18.23
C GLN A 188 0.27 -15.74 -16.99
N LEU A 189 -0.87 -16.35 -16.66
CA LEU A 189 -1.02 -17.28 -15.54
C LEU A 189 -1.46 -18.65 -16.04
N THR A 190 -1.06 -19.70 -15.33
CA THR A 190 -1.67 -21.02 -15.49
C THR A 190 -3.06 -21.03 -14.84
N GLU A 191 -3.88 -22.01 -15.16
CA GLU A 191 -5.20 -22.18 -14.54
C GLU A 191 -5.07 -22.34 -13.02
N GLU A 192 -4.16 -23.18 -12.56
CA GLU A 192 -3.85 -23.36 -11.12
C GLU A 192 -3.47 -22.04 -10.44
N GLN A 193 -2.66 -21.22 -11.11
CA GLN A 193 -2.29 -19.92 -10.60
C GLN A 193 -3.47 -18.94 -10.49
N THR A 194 -4.51 -19.11 -11.27
CA THR A 194 -5.71 -18.26 -11.18
C THR A 194 -6.62 -18.62 -10.01
N HIS A 195 -6.49 -19.85 -9.44
CA HIS A 195 -7.30 -20.29 -8.29
C HIS A 195 -7.02 -19.49 -7.00
N VAL A 196 -5.88 -18.80 -6.93
CA VAL A 196 -5.58 -17.90 -5.80
C VAL A 196 -6.53 -16.68 -5.78
N TYR A 197 -7.08 -16.33 -6.93
CA TYR A 197 -7.91 -15.13 -7.11
C TYR A 197 -9.40 -15.46 -7.11
N GLU A 198 -9.85 -16.20 -6.11
CA GLU A 198 -11.29 -16.46 -5.95
C GLU A 198 -11.99 -15.28 -5.26
N PRO A 199 -13.24 -14.95 -5.64
CA PRO A 199 -14.00 -13.90 -4.98
C PRO A 199 -14.04 -14.05 -3.46
N GLY A 200 -13.81 -12.96 -2.75
CA GLY A 200 -13.71 -12.93 -1.30
C GLY A 200 -12.32 -13.23 -0.73
N THR A 201 -11.32 -13.59 -1.57
CA THR A 201 -9.94 -13.74 -1.07
C THR A 201 -9.25 -12.39 -0.94
N VAL A 202 -8.39 -12.26 0.09
CA VAL A 202 -7.41 -11.18 0.21
C VAL A 202 -6.07 -11.74 -0.22
N VAL A 203 -5.54 -11.22 -1.32
CA VAL A 203 -4.27 -11.64 -1.90
C VAL A 203 -3.20 -10.58 -1.64
N THR A 204 -2.02 -11.02 -1.23
CA THR A 204 -0.84 -10.16 -1.07
C THR A 204 0.14 -10.39 -2.20
N TRP A 205 0.51 -9.33 -2.91
CA TRP A 205 1.59 -9.39 -3.89
C TRP A 205 2.92 -9.06 -3.21
N LEU A 206 3.84 -10.00 -3.23
CA LEU A 206 5.10 -9.93 -2.48
C LEU A 206 6.18 -9.08 -3.16
N GLN A 207 5.93 -8.62 -4.37
CA GLN A 207 6.89 -7.87 -5.18
C GLN A 207 6.28 -6.58 -5.73
N LEU A 208 7.14 -5.72 -6.27
CA LEU A 208 6.71 -4.58 -7.06
C LEU A 208 5.85 -5.04 -8.25
N ALA A 209 4.77 -4.35 -8.51
CA ALA A 209 3.87 -4.69 -9.60
C ALA A 209 3.44 -3.45 -10.38
N SER A 210 3.87 -3.40 -11.65
CA SER A 210 3.47 -2.36 -12.59
C SER A 210 2.10 -2.63 -13.17
N SER A 211 1.31 -1.57 -13.36
CA SER A 211 0.00 -1.59 -13.98
C SER A 211 -0.20 -0.34 -14.83
N LYS A 212 -1.01 -0.43 -15.87
CA LYS A 212 -1.42 0.74 -16.66
C LYS A 212 -2.54 1.48 -15.92
N ILE A 213 -2.46 2.79 -15.87
CA ILE A 213 -3.51 3.66 -15.35
C ILE A 213 -4.72 3.63 -16.29
N GLY A 214 -5.93 3.62 -15.73
CA GLY A 214 -7.20 3.57 -16.46
C GLY A 214 -7.78 2.17 -16.51
N THR A 215 -8.77 1.99 -17.38
CA THR A 215 -9.55 0.74 -17.54
C THR A 215 -9.15 -0.09 -18.75
N GLU A 216 -8.27 0.43 -19.59
CA GLU A 216 -7.79 -0.25 -20.79
C GLU A 216 -6.41 -0.86 -20.57
N PRO A 217 -6.16 -2.09 -21.03
CA PRO A 217 -4.86 -2.73 -20.91
C PRO A 217 -3.79 -2.00 -21.74
N ALA A 218 -2.53 -2.13 -21.35
CA ALA A 218 -1.44 -1.72 -22.21
C ALA A 218 -1.43 -2.61 -23.46
N PRO A 219 -1.39 -2.03 -24.68
CA PRO A 219 -1.53 -2.79 -25.93
C PRO A 219 -0.55 -3.96 -26.04
N TYR A 220 0.70 -3.75 -25.62
CA TYR A 220 1.76 -4.76 -25.67
C TYR A 220 1.46 -6.00 -24.80
N PHE A 221 0.66 -5.84 -23.73
CA PHE A 221 0.33 -6.92 -22.80
C PHE A 221 -1.10 -7.46 -22.98
N SER A 222 -1.89 -6.90 -23.87
CA SER A 222 -3.31 -7.25 -24.07
C SER A 222 -3.54 -8.68 -24.55
N SER A 223 -2.52 -9.34 -25.14
CA SER A 223 -2.60 -10.75 -25.57
C SER A 223 -2.49 -11.75 -24.41
N ARG A 224 -2.11 -11.32 -23.21
CA ARG A 224 -1.98 -12.21 -22.05
C ARG A 224 -3.35 -12.67 -21.55
N ASN A 225 -3.39 -13.88 -21.00
CA ASN A 225 -4.64 -14.57 -20.66
C ASN A 225 -5.30 -14.10 -19.34
N THR A 226 -4.65 -13.26 -18.53
CA THR A 226 -5.22 -12.83 -17.25
C THR A 226 -5.08 -11.31 -17.10
N TRP A 227 -6.23 -10.66 -16.92
CA TRP A 227 -6.32 -9.22 -16.74
C TRP A 227 -6.85 -8.90 -15.35
N PHE A 228 -6.07 -8.14 -14.58
CA PHE A 228 -6.46 -7.60 -13.29
C PHE A 228 -6.95 -6.17 -13.46
N TYR A 229 -8.23 -5.94 -13.17
CA TYR A 229 -8.81 -4.62 -12.99
C TYR A 229 -8.72 -4.27 -11.52
N ILE A 230 -7.98 -3.22 -11.19
CA ILE A 230 -7.64 -2.91 -9.81
C ILE A 230 -8.05 -1.47 -9.49
N TYR A 231 -8.83 -1.27 -8.44
CA TYR A 231 -8.98 0.05 -7.86
C TYR A 231 -7.84 0.30 -6.88
N SER A 232 -6.96 1.22 -7.24
CA SER A 232 -5.74 1.53 -6.52
C SER A 232 -5.98 2.54 -5.41
N PHE A 233 -5.24 2.36 -4.32
CA PHE A 233 -5.20 3.30 -3.20
C PHE A 233 -3.79 3.84 -2.94
N SER A 234 -2.74 3.03 -3.06
CA SER A 234 -1.39 3.44 -2.68
C SER A 234 -0.33 3.26 -3.77
N SER A 235 -0.72 2.90 -5.01
CA SER A 235 0.23 2.89 -6.11
C SER A 235 0.77 4.29 -6.44
N ARG A 236 1.88 4.34 -7.15
CA ARG A 236 2.55 5.59 -7.51
C ARG A 236 2.68 5.71 -9.03
N LYS A 237 2.28 6.85 -9.60
CA LYS A 237 2.47 7.13 -11.03
C LYS A 237 3.95 7.34 -11.29
N ILE A 238 4.57 6.47 -12.10
CA ILE A 238 5.99 6.51 -12.44
C ILE A 238 6.26 6.76 -13.93
N SER A 239 5.23 6.79 -14.76
CA SER A 239 5.33 6.96 -16.22
C SER A 239 6.17 8.16 -16.65
N GLN A 240 6.19 9.24 -15.86
CA GLN A 240 6.97 10.44 -16.15
C GLN A 240 8.50 10.25 -16.07
N PHE A 241 8.95 9.12 -15.52
CA PHE A 241 10.37 8.75 -15.42
C PHE A 241 10.72 7.60 -16.38
N SER A 242 9.74 7.08 -17.11
CA SER A 242 9.88 5.94 -18.02
C SER A 242 10.18 6.42 -19.43
N ILE A 243 10.98 5.63 -20.15
CA ILE A 243 11.13 5.74 -21.61
C ILE A 243 9.80 5.44 -22.33
N TYR A 244 8.93 4.66 -21.68
CA TYR A 244 7.60 4.27 -22.16
C TYR A 244 6.52 5.13 -21.48
N SER A 245 6.71 6.46 -21.47
CA SER A 245 5.80 7.40 -20.80
C SER A 245 4.33 7.29 -21.24
N THR A 246 4.10 6.85 -22.48
CA THR A 246 2.76 6.60 -23.04
C THR A 246 2.05 5.39 -22.42
N GLU A 247 2.74 4.52 -21.70
CA GLU A 247 2.13 3.38 -21.00
C GLU A 247 1.36 3.80 -19.74
N GLU A 248 1.50 5.06 -19.31
CA GLU A 248 0.83 5.59 -18.12
C GLU A 248 0.95 4.67 -16.91
N GLU A 249 2.17 4.28 -16.61
CA GLU A 249 2.48 3.26 -15.60
C GLU A 249 2.27 3.77 -14.18
N ALA A 250 1.58 2.95 -13.37
CA ALA A 250 1.53 3.04 -11.91
C ALA A 250 2.19 1.82 -11.29
N LEU A 251 2.96 2.03 -10.21
CA LEU A 251 3.71 0.99 -9.53
C LEU A 251 3.15 0.74 -8.13
N TYR A 252 2.77 -0.51 -7.86
CA TYR A 252 2.42 -1.00 -6.53
C TYR A 252 3.69 -1.38 -5.77
N SER A 253 3.73 -0.99 -4.50
CA SER A 253 4.80 -1.40 -3.58
C SER A 253 4.72 -2.90 -3.27
N PRO A 254 5.84 -3.54 -2.89
CA PRO A 254 5.80 -4.89 -2.34
C PRO A 254 4.82 -4.97 -1.17
N PHE A 255 4.26 -6.16 -0.94
CA PHE A 255 3.26 -6.43 0.10
C PHE A 255 1.95 -5.66 -0.04
N SER A 256 1.60 -5.20 -1.24
CA SER A 256 0.29 -4.65 -1.52
C SER A 256 -0.79 -5.73 -1.43
N HIS A 257 -1.88 -5.41 -0.73
CA HIS A 257 -3.00 -6.33 -0.48
C HIS A 257 -4.18 -5.98 -1.36
N PHE A 258 -4.86 -7.00 -1.85
CA PHE A 258 -6.00 -6.84 -2.76
C PHE A 258 -7.14 -7.75 -2.36
N LEU A 259 -8.33 -7.18 -2.16
CA LEU A 259 -9.57 -7.95 -2.01
C LEU A 259 -10.13 -8.27 -3.39
N VAL A 260 -10.35 -9.54 -3.69
CA VAL A 260 -10.93 -10.01 -4.94
C VAL A 260 -12.45 -9.96 -4.87
N PHE A 261 -13.08 -9.24 -5.79
CA PHE A 261 -14.54 -9.08 -5.88
C PHE A 261 -15.18 -10.07 -6.83
N ARG A 262 -14.60 -10.18 -8.03
CA ARG A 262 -15.13 -11.01 -9.10
C ARG A 262 -14.00 -11.63 -9.90
N LYS A 263 -14.27 -12.81 -10.45
CA LYS A 263 -13.44 -13.49 -11.43
C LYS A 263 -14.37 -13.99 -12.53
N GLU A 264 -14.13 -13.55 -13.72
CA GLU A 264 -14.95 -13.84 -14.90
C GLU A 264 -14.08 -14.46 -15.99
N ARG A 265 -14.68 -15.25 -16.85
CA ARG A 265 -14.03 -15.77 -18.06
C ARG A 265 -14.65 -15.10 -19.29
N SER A 266 -13.81 -14.50 -20.10
CA SER A 266 -14.20 -13.89 -21.37
C SER A 266 -13.35 -14.48 -22.49
N GLY A 267 -13.91 -15.44 -23.22
CA GLY A 267 -13.15 -16.25 -24.18
C GLY A 267 -12.06 -17.06 -23.49
N ASP A 268 -10.82 -16.83 -23.91
CA ASP A 268 -9.61 -17.44 -23.37
C ASP A 268 -9.02 -16.67 -22.17
N LYS A 269 -9.63 -15.54 -21.78
CA LYS A 269 -9.10 -14.64 -20.75
C LYS A 269 -9.84 -14.77 -19.43
N TYR A 270 -9.07 -14.64 -18.33
CA TYR A 270 -9.58 -14.41 -17.00
C TYR A 270 -9.59 -12.90 -16.71
N LEU A 271 -10.74 -12.36 -16.34
CA LEU A 271 -10.94 -10.99 -15.88
C LEU A 271 -11.12 -11.02 -14.36
N ILE A 272 -10.19 -10.43 -13.62
CA ILE A 272 -10.15 -10.46 -12.16
C ILE A 272 -10.27 -9.03 -11.65
N TYR A 273 -11.34 -8.77 -10.90
CA TYR A 273 -11.66 -7.45 -10.35
C TYR A 273 -11.26 -7.37 -8.90
N MET A 274 -10.40 -6.42 -8.54
CA MET A 274 -9.83 -6.30 -7.20
C MET A 274 -9.84 -4.85 -6.72
N ARG A 275 -9.93 -4.70 -5.41
CA ARG A 275 -9.66 -3.42 -4.74
C ARG A 275 -8.40 -3.55 -3.90
N GLN A 276 -7.49 -2.58 -4.02
CA GLN A 276 -6.38 -2.49 -3.08
C GLN A 276 -6.92 -2.11 -1.69
N ILE A 277 -6.45 -2.80 -0.67
CA ILE A 277 -6.80 -2.55 0.73
C ILE A 277 -5.52 -2.46 1.57
N GLU A 278 -5.59 -1.77 2.70
CA GLU A 278 -4.56 -1.80 3.73
C GLU A 278 -5.05 -2.64 4.91
N ILE A 279 -4.29 -3.64 5.29
CA ILE A 279 -4.65 -4.55 6.39
C ILE A 279 -3.87 -4.27 7.68
N GLY A 280 -2.95 -3.33 7.67
CA GLY A 280 -2.32 -2.81 8.88
C GLY A 280 -1.51 -3.85 9.65
N LEU A 281 -0.69 -4.64 8.98
CA LEU A 281 0.19 -5.65 9.58
C LEU A 281 1.55 -5.08 10.02
N TYR A 282 1.67 -3.77 10.10
CA TYR A 282 2.93 -3.07 10.33
C TYR A 282 3.05 -2.57 11.77
N VAL A 283 4.24 -2.08 12.10
CA VAL A 283 4.53 -1.56 13.45
C VAL A 283 3.65 -0.34 13.76
N ASN A 284 3.47 0.55 12.78
CA ASN A 284 2.72 1.80 12.93
C ASN A 284 1.50 1.81 12.02
N ASN A 285 0.33 1.64 12.59
CA ASN A 285 -0.93 1.58 11.85
C ASN A 285 -1.85 2.71 12.28
N ILE A 286 -2.34 3.48 11.32
CA ILE A 286 -3.31 4.55 11.52
C ILE A 286 -4.57 4.24 10.74
N VAL A 287 -5.69 4.09 11.41
CA VAL A 287 -7.01 4.11 10.76
C VAL A 287 -7.42 5.59 10.64
N TRP A 288 -7.41 6.11 9.41
CA TRP A 288 -7.82 7.49 9.16
C TRP A 288 -9.23 7.51 8.61
N VAL A 289 -10.13 8.21 9.31
CA VAL A 289 -11.58 8.21 9.01
C VAL A 289 -12.01 9.61 8.58
N ASP A 290 -12.36 9.72 7.29
CA ASP A 290 -12.76 10.97 6.65
C ASP A 290 -13.55 10.61 5.39
N ASP A 291 -14.75 11.20 5.18
CA ASP A 291 -15.61 10.87 4.04
C ASP A 291 -15.03 11.29 2.68
N ASN A 292 -14.07 12.20 2.69
CA ASN A 292 -13.35 12.65 1.50
C ASN A 292 -12.00 11.94 1.26
N ILE A 293 -11.60 11.00 2.11
CA ILE A 293 -10.24 10.42 2.13
C ILE A 293 -9.81 9.74 0.81
N LEU A 294 -10.74 9.41 -0.07
CA LEU A 294 -10.44 8.83 -1.38
C LEU A 294 -10.72 9.80 -2.54
N ASN A 295 -11.06 11.03 -2.23
CA ASN A 295 -11.22 12.07 -3.23
C ASN A 295 -9.84 12.59 -3.65
N SER A 296 -9.60 12.72 -4.96
CA SER A 296 -8.32 13.23 -5.50
C SER A 296 -7.96 14.62 -4.98
N ASN A 297 -8.97 15.44 -4.67
CA ASN A 297 -8.84 16.80 -4.15
C ASN A 297 -8.95 16.89 -2.62
N TRP A 298 -8.91 15.75 -1.92
CA TRP A 298 -8.96 15.75 -0.47
C TRP A 298 -7.88 16.64 0.14
N GLU A 299 -8.27 17.58 1.00
CA GLU A 299 -7.40 18.62 1.54
C GLU A 299 -6.23 18.04 2.38
N ASN A 300 -6.48 16.92 3.08
CA ASN A 300 -5.48 16.29 3.95
C ASN A 300 -4.57 15.26 3.22
N LYS A 301 -4.74 15.08 1.91
CA LYS A 301 -3.93 14.14 1.12
C LYS A 301 -2.43 14.41 1.23
N LYS A 302 -2.04 15.69 1.13
CA LYS A 302 -0.62 16.08 1.29
C LYS A 302 -0.07 15.78 2.68
N LEU A 303 -0.90 15.94 3.71
CA LEU A 303 -0.52 15.62 5.09
C LEU A 303 -0.23 14.12 5.25
N MET A 304 -1.09 13.29 4.67
CA MET A 304 -0.91 11.85 4.64
C MET A 304 0.37 11.44 3.89
N GLU A 305 0.62 12.00 2.73
CA GLU A 305 1.81 11.76 1.92
C GLU A 305 3.09 12.19 2.65
N MET A 306 3.06 13.33 3.35
CA MET A 306 4.16 13.80 4.19
C MET A 306 4.45 12.86 5.37
N ALA A 307 3.41 12.35 6.02
CA ALA A 307 3.56 11.39 7.12
C ALA A 307 4.21 10.10 6.64
N TYR A 308 3.77 9.58 5.49
CA TYR A 308 4.37 8.42 4.84
C TYR A 308 5.84 8.62 4.49
N TYR A 309 6.20 9.80 4.00
CA TYR A 309 7.59 10.12 3.69
C TYR A 309 8.45 10.16 4.94
N ARG A 310 7.95 10.76 6.03
CA ARG A 310 8.70 10.90 7.29
C ARG A 310 8.84 9.58 8.05
N ASN A 311 7.83 8.73 7.98
CA ASN A 311 7.84 7.41 8.61
C ASN A 311 7.45 6.34 7.60
N LYS A 312 8.45 5.67 7.04
CA LYS A 312 8.26 4.66 5.98
C LYS A 312 7.61 3.38 6.49
N THR A 313 7.66 3.14 7.80
CA THR A 313 6.99 1.99 8.43
C THR A 313 5.51 2.28 8.75
N LEU A 314 5.05 3.51 8.52
CA LEU A 314 3.68 3.91 8.71
C LEU A 314 2.77 3.25 7.67
N LYS A 315 1.63 2.74 8.11
CA LYS A 315 0.52 2.35 7.25
C LYS A 315 -0.74 3.12 7.60
N ILE A 316 -1.28 3.79 6.61
CA ILE A 316 -2.55 4.52 6.74
C ILE A 316 -3.64 3.68 6.10
N ILE A 317 -4.65 3.38 6.90
CA ILE A 317 -5.80 2.56 6.55
C ILE A 317 -6.98 3.53 6.37
N PRO A 318 -7.32 3.91 5.12
CA PRO A 318 -8.36 4.88 4.87
C PRO A 318 -9.73 4.28 5.13
N LYS A 319 -10.59 5.01 5.81
CA LYS A 319 -11.99 4.65 6.03
C LYS A 319 -12.87 5.86 5.80
N ILE A 320 -14.00 5.67 5.13
CA ILE A 320 -14.90 6.78 4.78
C ILE A 320 -15.97 7.06 5.85
N SER A 321 -16.14 6.16 6.82
CA SER A 321 -17.19 6.28 7.83
C SER A 321 -16.83 5.56 9.13
N THR A 322 -17.55 5.91 10.19
CA THR A 322 -17.52 5.20 11.48
C THR A 322 -17.81 3.71 11.30
N GLU A 323 -18.79 3.35 10.48
CA GLU A 323 -19.16 1.95 10.25
C GLU A 323 -18.01 1.18 9.59
N CYS A 324 -17.39 1.72 8.52
CA CYS A 324 -16.25 1.09 7.86
C CYS A 324 -15.03 0.96 8.78
N ALA A 325 -14.76 2.00 9.60
CA ALA A 325 -13.68 1.97 10.57
C ALA A 325 -13.89 0.90 11.65
N MET A 326 -15.10 0.84 12.20
CA MET A 326 -15.46 -0.15 13.23
C MET A 326 -15.46 -1.58 12.68
N ALA A 327 -15.93 -1.79 11.45
CA ALA A 327 -15.87 -3.10 10.78
C ALA A 327 -14.43 -3.61 10.69
N PHE A 328 -13.53 -2.75 10.23
CA PHE A 328 -12.10 -3.05 10.15
C PHE A 328 -11.51 -3.31 11.56
N ILE A 329 -11.67 -2.41 12.52
CA ILE A 329 -11.10 -2.53 13.86
C ILE A 329 -11.61 -3.78 14.57
N LYS A 330 -12.90 -4.13 14.41
CA LYS A 330 -13.48 -5.35 14.98
C LYS A 330 -12.84 -6.62 14.41
N SER A 331 -12.53 -6.65 13.12
CA SER A 331 -11.86 -7.80 12.50
C SER A 331 -10.47 -8.07 13.06
N PHE A 332 -9.77 -7.02 13.54
CA PHE A 332 -8.46 -7.11 14.16
C PHE A 332 -8.48 -7.06 15.71
N ARG A 333 -9.65 -7.05 16.32
CA ARG A 333 -9.83 -6.94 17.78
C ARG A 333 -8.97 -7.90 18.61
N PRO A 334 -8.81 -9.19 18.23
CA PRO A 334 -7.95 -10.11 18.99
C PRO A 334 -6.49 -9.62 19.08
N PHE A 335 -5.95 -9.06 18.01
CA PHE A 335 -4.56 -8.57 17.94
C PHE A 335 -4.38 -7.25 18.69
N ILE A 336 -5.38 -6.37 18.63
CA ILE A 336 -5.39 -5.10 19.37
C ILE A 336 -5.41 -5.39 20.88
N ARG A 337 -6.24 -6.32 21.33
CA ARG A 337 -6.36 -6.68 22.74
C ARG A 337 -5.11 -7.39 23.29
N SER A 338 -4.46 -8.21 22.49
CA SER A 338 -3.21 -8.88 22.88
C SER A 338 -2.00 -7.94 22.85
N GLY A 339 -2.15 -6.72 22.32
CA GLY A 339 -1.05 -5.78 22.12
C GLY A 339 -0.07 -6.19 21.00
N THR A 340 -0.39 -7.23 20.23
CA THR A 340 0.45 -7.73 19.13
C THR A 340 0.60 -6.70 18.01
N ILE A 341 -0.48 -5.96 17.73
CA ILE A 341 -0.51 -4.90 16.71
C ILE A 341 -1.07 -3.64 17.37
N LYS A 342 -0.40 -2.51 17.18
CA LYS A 342 -0.86 -1.21 17.65
C LYS A 342 -1.56 -0.47 16.52
N TYR A 343 -2.72 0.08 16.84
CA TYR A 343 -3.45 0.98 15.97
C TYR A 343 -3.68 2.31 16.68
N LYS A 344 -3.59 3.38 15.91
CA LYS A 344 -4.10 4.69 16.28
C LYS A 344 -5.26 5.02 15.33
N VAL A 345 -6.13 5.90 15.75
CA VAL A 345 -7.24 6.39 14.93
C VAL A 345 -7.09 7.90 14.75
N MET A 346 -7.13 8.34 13.51
CA MET A 346 -7.30 9.74 13.16
C MET A 346 -8.68 9.91 12.53
N SER A 347 -9.45 10.91 12.96
CA SER A 347 -10.82 11.10 12.50
C SER A 347 -11.10 12.55 12.21
N ASP A 348 -11.74 12.83 11.07
CA ASP A 348 -12.46 14.07 10.95
C ASP A 348 -13.70 14.08 11.88
N MET A 349 -14.05 15.28 12.36
CA MET A 349 -15.21 15.46 13.23
C MET A 349 -16.51 15.41 12.47
N ASN A 350 -16.55 16.02 11.28
CA ASN A 350 -17.74 16.19 10.47
C ASN A 350 -17.67 15.34 9.23
N ARG A 351 -18.62 14.44 9.04
CA ARG A 351 -18.71 13.59 7.84
C ARG A 351 -20.10 13.67 7.24
N THR A 352 -20.20 14.12 6.00
CA THR A 352 -21.46 14.37 5.29
C THR A 352 -22.22 13.11 4.94
N ASN A 353 -21.51 12.00 4.82
CA ASN A 353 -22.08 10.67 4.56
C ASN A 353 -22.63 9.96 5.83
N GLU A 354 -22.55 10.62 6.99
CA GLU A 354 -23.09 10.10 8.26
C GLU A 354 -24.15 11.06 8.83
N TYR A 355 -25.12 10.51 9.55
CA TYR A 355 -26.15 11.30 10.23
C TYR A 355 -26.15 11.04 11.75
N PRO A 356 -26.13 12.11 12.59
CA PRO A 356 -25.83 13.50 12.25
C PRO A 356 -24.38 13.70 11.77
N SER A 357 -24.18 14.61 10.81
CA SER A 357 -22.86 14.80 10.18
C SER A 357 -21.85 15.51 11.09
N ASN A 358 -22.32 16.39 11.97
CA ASN A 358 -21.50 17.30 12.77
C ASN A 358 -20.82 16.70 13.99
N ASN A 359 -21.07 15.42 14.29
CA ASN A 359 -20.49 14.72 15.45
C ASN A 359 -20.01 13.31 15.13
N ALA A 360 -19.78 13.02 13.87
CA ALA A 360 -19.36 11.68 13.42
C ALA A 360 -18.05 11.22 14.08
N GLY A 361 -17.07 12.11 14.25
CA GLY A 361 -15.83 11.82 14.99
C GLY A 361 -16.08 11.47 16.46
N ALA A 362 -16.97 12.20 17.13
CA ALA A 362 -17.32 11.91 18.52
C ALA A 362 -18.06 10.57 18.67
N ARG A 363 -18.95 10.23 17.70
CA ARG A 363 -19.61 8.89 17.66
C ARG A 363 -18.61 7.77 17.46
N LEU A 364 -17.58 7.97 16.63
CA LEU A 364 -16.52 6.98 16.47
C LEU A 364 -15.78 6.72 17.80
N VAL A 365 -15.40 7.79 18.50
CA VAL A 365 -14.75 7.66 19.83
C VAL A 365 -15.65 6.92 20.81
N LYS A 366 -16.93 7.28 20.86
CA LYS A 366 -17.93 6.60 21.69
C LYS A 366 -18.06 5.12 21.32
N ALA A 367 -18.15 4.81 20.03
CA ALA A 367 -18.22 3.44 19.54
C ALA A 367 -16.99 2.61 19.93
N LEU A 368 -15.79 3.18 19.89
CA LEU A 368 -14.58 2.52 20.35
C LEU A 368 -14.66 2.21 21.87
N GLN A 369 -15.11 3.16 22.68
CA GLN A 369 -15.29 2.96 24.14
C GLN A 369 -16.33 1.87 24.44
N ASP A 370 -17.49 1.93 23.80
CA ASP A 370 -18.58 0.98 24.01
C ASP A 370 -18.21 -0.45 23.59
N ASN A 371 -17.24 -0.60 22.70
CA ASN A 371 -16.71 -1.89 22.28
C ASN A 371 -15.46 -2.35 23.08
N GLY A 372 -15.08 -1.65 24.15
CA GLY A 372 -13.92 -2.00 24.98
C GLY A 372 -12.59 -1.82 24.29
N LEU A 373 -12.47 -0.78 23.41
CA LEU A 373 -11.29 -0.46 22.62
C LEU A 373 -10.68 0.91 23.03
N GLN A 374 -10.92 1.33 24.27
CA GLN A 374 -10.42 2.61 24.83
C GLN A 374 -8.89 2.67 24.99
N SER A 375 -8.20 1.55 24.77
CA SER A 375 -6.73 1.52 24.68
C SER A 375 -6.16 2.13 23.39
N ILE A 376 -6.98 2.27 22.35
CA ILE A 376 -6.59 2.88 21.09
C ILE A 376 -6.43 4.39 21.29
N GLU A 377 -5.31 4.94 20.82
CA GLU A 377 -5.11 6.39 20.75
C GLU A 377 -5.94 6.98 19.61
N VAL A 378 -6.67 8.05 19.91
CA VAL A 378 -7.54 8.73 18.92
C VAL A 378 -7.17 10.20 18.86
N MET A 379 -7.05 10.70 17.61
CA MET A 379 -6.98 12.13 17.34
C MET A 379 -8.16 12.56 16.48
N ILE A 380 -8.93 13.53 16.95
CA ILE A 380 -9.91 14.26 16.14
C ILE A 380 -9.19 15.46 15.54
N PHE A 381 -9.05 15.46 14.22
CA PHE A 381 -8.52 16.58 13.46
C PHE A 381 -9.67 17.37 12.86
N THR A 382 -9.83 18.62 13.23
CA THR A 382 -11.05 19.41 12.93
C THR A 382 -10.74 20.89 12.81
N SER A 383 -11.63 21.64 12.16
CA SER A 383 -11.54 23.10 12.06
C SER A 383 -11.91 23.82 13.37
N SER A 384 -12.62 23.17 14.31
CA SER A 384 -13.05 23.80 15.58
C SER A 384 -12.88 22.86 16.77
N ARG A 385 -11.82 23.10 17.54
CA ARG A 385 -11.51 22.32 18.73
C ARG A 385 -12.64 22.39 19.78
N GLN A 386 -13.20 23.58 20.02
CA GLN A 386 -14.23 23.74 21.05
C GLN A 386 -15.52 22.99 20.70
N LYS A 387 -16.00 23.12 19.46
CA LYS A 387 -17.18 22.35 19.00
C LYS A 387 -17.00 20.86 19.14
N ALA A 388 -15.82 20.34 18.80
CA ALA A 388 -15.52 18.92 18.94
C ALA A 388 -15.55 18.46 20.41
N LEU A 389 -14.99 19.24 21.34
CA LEU A 389 -15.05 18.94 22.76
C LEU A 389 -16.48 18.94 23.31
N ASP A 390 -17.30 19.88 22.85
CA ASP A 390 -18.72 19.97 23.25
C ASP A 390 -19.52 18.74 22.78
N GLU A 391 -19.28 18.26 21.55
CA GLU A 391 -19.94 17.05 21.01
C GLU A 391 -19.48 15.78 21.73
N LEU A 392 -18.18 15.67 22.06
CA LEU A 392 -17.67 14.56 22.88
C LEU A 392 -18.36 14.53 24.25
N LYS A 393 -18.53 15.69 24.88
CA LYS A 393 -19.22 15.81 26.17
C LYS A 393 -20.70 15.43 26.07
N LYS A 394 -21.42 15.89 25.02
CA LYS A 394 -22.84 15.56 24.79
C LYS A 394 -23.06 14.05 24.64
N LEU A 395 -22.10 13.32 24.05
CA LEU A 395 -22.15 11.87 23.90
C LEU A 395 -21.61 11.10 25.11
N ASN A 396 -21.33 11.79 26.22
CA ASN A 396 -20.76 11.18 27.43
C ASN A 396 -19.48 10.37 27.14
N VAL A 397 -18.63 10.89 26.24
CA VAL A 397 -17.31 10.29 26.00
C VAL A 397 -16.42 10.52 27.22
N ILE A 398 -15.82 9.45 27.75
CA ILE A 398 -14.87 9.52 28.84
C ILE A 398 -13.54 10.00 28.28
N MET A 399 -13.22 11.27 28.55
CA MET A 399 -11.96 11.87 28.11
C MET A 399 -10.77 11.34 28.94
N ASN A 400 -9.70 11.02 28.26
CA ASN A 400 -8.44 10.59 28.84
C ASN A 400 -7.25 11.09 27.97
N ASN A 401 -6.02 10.80 28.35
CA ASN A 401 -4.80 11.23 27.65
C ASN A 401 -4.62 10.61 26.26
N ARG A 402 -5.42 9.60 25.89
CA ARG A 402 -5.39 8.94 24.60
C ARG A 402 -6.32 9.59 23.57
N ILE A 403 -7.22 10.48 23.99
CA ILE A 403 -8.12 11.20 23.12
C ILE A 403 -7.64 12.64 22.98
N LYS A 404 -7.23 13.00 21.77
CA LYS A 404 -6.70 14.31 21.42
C LYS A 404 -7.63 15.01 20.44
N VAL A 405 -7.75 16.31 20.52
CA VAL A 405 -8.48 17.15 19.59
C VAL A 405 -7.57 18.30 19.16
N THR A 406 -7.34 18.44 17.86
CA THR A 406 -6.48 19.49 17.33
C THR A 406 -7.01 20.11 16.05
N THR A 407 -6.60 21.37 15.81
CA THR A 407 -6.77 22.09 14.54
C THR A 407 -5.41 22.26 13.83
N SER A 408 -4.34 21.79 14.44
CA SER A 408 -2.96 21.97 13.98
C SER A 408 -2.51 20.82 13.08
N SER A 409 -2.12 21.14 11.85
CA SER A 409 -1.51 20.16 10.94
C SER A 409 -0.19 19.59 11.48
N ASN A 410 0.57 20.38 12.24
CA ASN A 410 1.81 19.89 12.86
C ASN A 410 1.53 18.85 13.95
N ASP A 411 0.51 19.06 14.79
CA ASP A 411 0.10 18.08 15.79
C ASP A 411 -0.40 16.80 15.10
N ALA A 412 -1.16 16.95 14.02
CA ALA A 412 -1.65 15.84 13.23
C ALA A 412 -0.49 15.01 12.64
N ILE A 413 0.50 15.66 12.01
CA ILE A 413 1.69 14.96 11.51
C ILE A 413 2.44 14.27 12.65
N ASN A 414 2.67 14.96 13.77
CA ASN A 414 3.36 14.37 14.92
C ASN A 414 2.62 13.14 15.45
N PHE A 415 1.29 13.18 15.52
CA PHE A 415 0.49 12.02 15.92
C PHE A 415 0.64 10.85 14.95
N LEU A 416 0.68 11.12 13.64
CA LEU A 416 0.82 10.10 12.61
C LEU A 416 2.20 9.40 12.69
N ILE A 417 3.28 10.15 12.91
CA ILE A 417 4.66 9.64 12.80
C ILE A 417 5.25 9.13 14.11
N THR A 418 4.71 9.50 15.28
CA THR A 418 5.17 8.99 16.59
C THR A 418 4.75 7.54 16.80
N ASN A 419 5.61 6.76 17.45
CA ASN A 419 5.36 5.36 17.82
C ASN A 419 4.54 5.24 19.10
#